data_dbb367668e9c4293b8f4c4114bd263a4
#
_entry.id   dbb367668e9c4293b8f4c4114bd263a4
#
_cell.length_a   1.000
_cell.length_b   1.000
_cell.length_c   1.000
_cell.angle_alpha   90.00
_cell.angle_beta   90.00
_cell.angle_gamma   90.00
#
_symmetry.space_group_name_H-M   'P 1'
#
loop_
_entity.id
_entity.type
_entity.pdbx_description
1 polymer ?
#
loop_
_entity_poly.entity_id
_entity_poly.type
_entity_poly.pdbx_seq_one_letter_code
_entity_poly.pdbx_strand_id
1 'polypeptide(L)'
;MIKNILFGVDGSPCGETARAYAFDLALRLDARLEAVHVVDSRMLEFPLVGPQSGVIGWNPGAVNGLQEALRARGETLLRETAARGEQAGVPVVATLEFGHPAQIFCEIQTRTELVVLGRQGEHSKDAPDITGSTMERFIRRASRPCLVTPAEFRPVAKILAGVDGSASAARALHEAVELANALHLPLVILAVAEREGDLPLAQKNALEAHSLARAHE
;
A
#
# COMPACT_ATOMS: atom_id res chain seq x y z
N MET A 1 -7.54 14.53 -8.23
CA MET A 1 -6.06 14.74 -8.46
C MET A 1 -5.31 14.28 -7.23
N ILE A 2 -4.33 13.37 -7.35
CA ILE A 2 -3.55 12.83 -6.24
C ILE A 2 -2.43 13.81 -5.88
N LYS A 3 -2.44 14.33 -4.65
CA LYS A 3 -1.43 15.25 -4.11
C LYS A 3 -0.72 14.72 -2.86
N ASN A 4 -1.31 13.72 -2.21
CA ASN A 4 -0.73 13.11 -1.02
C ASN A 4 -0.77 11.59 -1.17
N ILE A 5 0.38 10.97 -1.11
CA ILE A 5 0.53 9.52 -1.21
C ILE A 5 1.03 9.00 0.14
N LEU A 6 0.26 8.11 0.77
CA LEU A 6 0.68 7.38 1.95
C LEU A 6 1.48 6.15 1.53
N PHE A 7 2.63 5.90 2.14
CA PHE A 7 3.28 4.61 1.97
C PHE A 7 3.87 4.06 3.27
N GLY A 8 3.82 2.73 3.39
CA GLY A 8 4.32 2.01 4.56
C GLY A 8 5.83 1.74 4.43
N VAL A 9 6.57 2.05 5.49
CA VAL A 9 8.02 1.82 5.60
C VAL A 9 8.25 0.73 6.64
N ASP A 10 8.77 -0.43 6.24
CA ASP A 10 9.04 -1.54 7.17
C ASP A 10 10.46 -2.14 7.03
N GLY A 11 11.25 -1.65 6.06
CA GLY A 11 12.60 -2.14 5.80
C GLY A 11 12.66 -3.51 5.14
N SER A 12 11.52 -4.09 4.72
CA SER A 12 11.49 -5.34 3.95
C SER A 12 11.85 -5.11 2.48
N PRO A 13 12.26 -6.16 1.73
CA PRO A 13 12.47 -6.04 0.28
C PRO A 13 11.23 -5.54 -0.47
N CYS A 14 10.03 -5.99 -0.07
CA CYS A 14 8.77 -5.50 -0.64
C CYS A 14 8.48 -4.05 -0.25
N GLY A 15 8.87 -3.61 0.95
CA GLY A 15 8.82 -2.22 1.39
C GLY A 15 9.75 -1.32 0.57
N GLU A 16 10.95 -1.81 0.22
CA GLU A 16 11.87 -1.10 -0.67
C GLU A 16 11.27 -0.92 -2.08
N THR A 17 10.61 -1.96 -2.59
CA THR A 17 9.89 -1.87 -3.88
C THR A 17 8.72 -0.89 -3.78
N ALA A 18 7.94 -0.93 -2.69
CA ALA A 18 6.86 0.01 -2.46
C ALA A 18 7.36 1.46 -2.43
N ARG A 19 8.51 1.71 -1.80
CA ARG A 19 9.15 3.03 -1.82
C ARG A 19 9.51 3.47 -3.24
N ALA A 20 10.08 2.58 -4.07
CA ALA A 20 10.41 2.92 -5.45
C ALA A 20 9.17 3.34 -6.25
N TYR A 21 8.05 2.62 -6.11
CA TYR A 21 6.77 3.00 -6.71
C TYR A 21 6.22 4.31 -6.15
N ALA A 22 6.28 4.51 -4.84
CA ALA A 22 5.80 5.74 -4.20
C ALA A 22 6.57 6.96 -4.71
N PHE A 23 7.89 6.84 -4.87
CA PHE A 23 8.73 7.92 -5.39
C PHE A 23 8.47 8.19 -6.88
N ASP A 24 8.38 7.15 -7.72
CA ASP A 24 8.05 7.30 -9.14
C ASP A 24 6.71 8.02 -9.32
N LEU A 25 5.69 7.58 -8.59
CA LEU A 25 4.37 8.20 -8.66
C LEU A 25 4.36 9.62 -8.11
N ALA A 26 5.05 9.89 -7.01
CA ALA A 26 5.13 11.23 -6.43
C ALA A 26 5.77 12.23 -7.39
N LEU A 27 6.86 11.84 -8.05
CA LEU A 27 7.52 12.66 -9.08
C LEU A 27 6.59 12.95 -10.27
N ARG A 28 5.94 11.91 -10.79
CA ARG A 28 5.06 12.04 -11.97
C ARG A 28 3.78 12.81 -11.71
N LEU A 29 3.27 12.76 -10.47
CA LEU A 29 2.02 13.40 -10.06
C LEU A 29 2.23 14.77 -9.37
N ASP A 30 3.47 15.19 -9.18
CA ASP A 30 3.80 16.35 -8.37
C ASP A 30 3.11 16.27 -6.99
N ALA A 31 3.29 15.13 -6.33
CA ALA A 31 2.67 14.80 -5.05
C ALA A 31 3.71 14.73 -3.94
N ARG A 32 3.29 14.95 -2.70
CA ARG A 32 4.10 14.70 -1.51
C ARG A 32 3.86 13.29 -0.99
N LEU A 33 4.85 12.74 -0.30
CA LEU A 33 4.76 11.45 0.36
C LEU A 33 4.56 11.60 1.87
N GLU A 34 3.67 10.82 2.42
CA GLU A 34 3.58 10.55 3.84
C GLU A 34 4.15 9.15 4.09
N ALA A 35 5.40 9.10 4.57
CA ALA A 35 6.12 7.87 4.89
C ALA A 35 5.81 7.48 6.34
N VAL A 36 5.15 6.34 6.55
CA VAL A 36 4.74 5.90 7.88
C VAL A 36 5.41 4.58 8.24
N HIS A 37 6.13 4.57 9.36
CA HIS A 37 6.56 3.36 10.02
C HIS A 37 5.69 3.13 11.25
N VAL A 38 5.16 1.92 11.40
CA VAL A 38 4.35 1.54 12.56
C VAL A 38 5.09 0.51 13.38
N VAL A 39 5.41 0.86 14.61
CA VAL A 39 5.88 -0.10 15.62
C VAL A 39 4.67 -0.93 16.06
N ASP A 40 4.65 -2.19 15.65
CA ASP A 40 3.52 -3.09 15.93
C ASP A 40 3.45 -3.43 17.43
N SER A 41 2.42 -2.93 18.10
CA SER A 41 2.23 -3.13 19.55
C SER A 41 2.12 -4.61 19.95
N ARG A 42 1.67 -5.48 19.03
CA ARG A 42 1.59 -6.92 19.25
C ARG A 42 2.95 -7.55 19.54
N MET A 43 4.04 -6.97 19.02
CA MET A 43 5.39 -7.44 19.31
C MET A 43 5.79 -7.24 20.77
N LEU A 44 5.11 -6.31 21.48
CA LEU A 44 5.34 -6.01 22.89
C LEU A 44 4.42 -6.83 23.83
N GLU A 45 3.39 -7.47 23.29
CA GLU A 45 2.39 -8.23 24.04
C GLU A 45 2.80 -9.70 24.28
N PHE A 46 3.78 -10.21 23.51
CA PHE A 46 4.25 -11.59 23.68
C PHE A 46 5.06 -11.75 24.96
N PRO A 47 4.75 -12.72 25.83
CA PRO A 47 5.62 -13.09 26.93
C PRO A 47 6.98 -13.52 26.36
N LEU A 48 8.07 -12.92 26.83
CA LEU A 48 9.42 -13.33 26.50
C LEU A 48 9.64 -14.74 27.07
N VAL A 49 9.51 -15.76 26.25
CA VAL A 49 9.77 -17.15 26.64
C VAL A 49 11.27 -17.41 26.53
N GLY A 50 11.94 -17.54 27.64
CA GLY A 50 13.36 -17.93 27.68
C GLY A 50 13.54 -19.43 27.42
N PRO A 51 14.68 -19.86 26.80
CA PRO A 51 14.90 -21.24 26.39
C PRO A 51 15.08 -22.27 27.51
N GLN A 52 15.08 -21.88 28.77
CA GLN A 52 15.45 -22.79 29.88
C GLN A 52 14.45 -22.99 30.99
N SER A 53 13.30 -22.39 30.98
CA SER A 53 12.30 -22.71 32.02
C SER A 53 11.11 -21.80 31.93
N GLY A 54 9.97 -22.31 31.75
CA GLY A 54 8.74 -21.67 32.19
C GLY A 54 8.62 -20.16 31.92
N VAL A 55 7.42 -19.70 31.82
CA VAL A 55 7.07 -18.28 31.67
C VAL A 55 8.04 -17.38 32.41
N ILE A 56 8.91 -16.67 31.72
CA ILE A 56 9.62 -15.54 32.32
C ILE A 56 8.54 -14.52 32.63
N GLY A 57 8.34 -14.27 33.90
CA GLY A 57 7.39 -13.25 34.37
C GLY A 57 7.59 -11.93 33.62
N TRP A 58 6.53 -11.19 33.44
CA TRP A 58 6.54 -9.85 32.87
C TRP A 58 7.73 -9.04 33.40
N ASN A 59 8.72 -8.76 32.55
CA ASN A 59 9.87 -7.92 32.89
C ASN A 59 9.71 -6.56 32.18
N PRO A 60 9.27 -5.53 32.92
CA PRO A 60 9.06 -4.19 32.33
C PRO A 60 10.32 -3.61 31.69
N GLY A 61 11.50 -3.91 32.23
CA GLY A 61 12.76 -3.42 31.67
C GLY A 61 13.08 -4.02 30.30
N ALA A 62 12.79 -5.32 30.11
CA ALA A 62 12.98 -5.98 28.82
C ALA A 62 11.98 -5.47 27.77
N VAL A 63 10.73 -5.24 28.16
CA VAL A 63 9.70 -4.67 27.26
C VAL A 63 10.07 -3.24 26.86
N ASN A 64 10.50 -2.41 27.79
CA ASN A 64 10.95 -1.05 27.49
C ASN A 64 12.18 -1.05 26.56
N GLY A 65 13.17 -1.90 26.81
CA GLY A 65 14.33 -2.03 25.93
C GLY A 65 13.96 -2.48 24.51
N LEU A 66 13.02 -3.42 24.36
CA LEU A 66 12.51 -3.83 23.06
C LEU A 66 11.76 -2.69 22.36
N GLN A 67 10.90 -1.98 23.08
CA GLN A 67 10.19 -0.83 22.54
C GLN A 67 11.14 0.27 22.05
N GLU A 68 12.16 0.60 22.82
CA GLU A 68 13.19 1.56 22.41
C GLU A 68 13.96 1.10 21.17
N ALA A 69 14.32 -0.18 21.11
CA ALA A 69 15.02 -0.74 19.94
C ALA A 69 14.14 -0.69 18.67
N LEU A 70 12.86 -1.05 18.76
CA LEU A 70 11.92 -0.98 17.64
C LEU A 70 11.69 0.47 17.20
N ARG A 71 11.57 1.38 18.13
CA ARG A 71 11.45 2.81 17.87
C ARG A 71 12.68 3.34 17.14
N ALA A 72 13.88 3.11 17.66
CA ALA A 72 15.13 3.57 17.08
C ALA A 72 15.34 3.04 15.66
N ARG A 73 14.94 1.78 15.41
CA ARG A 73 14.93 1.19 14.08
C ARG A 73 13.96 1.92 13.14
N GLY A 74 12.73 2.16 13.58
CA GLY A 74 11.72 2.89 12.80
C GLY A 74 12.17 4.31 12.45
N GLU A 75 12.74 5.03 13.42
CA GLU A 75 13.31 6.37 13.22
C GLU A 75 14.46 6.35 12.19
N THR A 76 15.28 5.31 12.19
CA THR A 76 16.36 5.15 11.21
C THR A 76 15.82 4.93 9.79
N LEU A 77 14.86 4.02 9.61
CA LEU A 77 14.21 3.76 8.32
C LEU A 77 13.52 5.00 7.76
N LEU A 78 12.83 5.76 8.62
CA LEU A 78 12.17 7.00 8.23
C LEU A 78 13.16 8.09 7.83
N ARG A 79 14.25 8.24 8.57
CA ARG A 79 15.32 9.20 8.25
C ARG A 79 16.00 8.89 6.93
N GLU A 80 16.32 7.61 6.66
CA GLU A 80 16.85 7.16 5.39
C GLU A 80 15.87 7.43 4.24
N THR A 81 14.60 7.19 4.47
CA THR A 81 13.53 7.45 3.49
C THR A 81 13.42 8.94 3.18
N ALA A 82 13.43 9.81 4.20
CA ALA A 82 13.39 11.26 4.02
C ALA A 82 14.61 11.77 3.26
N ALA A 83 15.81 11.29 3.61
CA ALA A 83 17.04 11.67 2.91
C ALA A 83 17.04 11.26 1.42
N ARG A 84 16.50 10.08 1.11
CA ARG A 84 16.32 9.64 -0.29
C ARG A 84 15.27 10.48 -1.02
N GLY A 85 14.21 10.91 -0.32
CA GLY A 85 13.22 11.83 -0.86
C GLY A 85 13.85 13.16 -1.25
N GLU A 86 14.65 13.75 -0.36
CA GLU A 86 15.38 14.98 -0.64
C GLU A 86 16.30 14.85 -1.85
N GLN A 87 17.07 13.76 -1.94
CA GLN A 87 17.94 13.49 -3.09
C GLN A 87 17.16 13.33 -4.41
N ALA A 88 15.96 12.76 -4.35
CA ALA A 88 15.08 12.55 -5.49
C ALA A 88 14.21 13.78 -5.83
N GLY A 89 14.23 14.82 -5.01
CA GLY A 89 13.35 15.99 -5.18
C GLY A 89 11.89 15.72 -4.83
N VAL A 90 11.61 14.69 -4.01
CA VAL A 90 10.27 14.32 -3.56
C VAL A 90 10.06 14.79 -2.12
N PRO A 91 9.05 15.64 -1.84
CA PRO A 91 8.74 16.04 -0.46
C PRO A 91 8.23 14.85 0.35
N VAL A 92 8.92 14.51 1.43
CA VAL A 92 8.56 13.40 2.33
C VAL A 92 8.28 13.91 3.73
N VAL A 93 7.09 13.62 4.25
CA VAL A 93 6.74 13.75 5.66
C VAL A 93 6.89 12.37 6.30
N ALA A 94 7.79 12.24 7.27
CA ALA A 94 8.09 10.97 7.94
C ALA A 94 7.38 10.93 9.30
N THR A 95 6.59 9.88 9.55
CA THR A 95 5.79 9.71 10.77
C THR A 95 6.05 8.33 11.37
N LEU A 96 6.37 8.32 12.66
CA LEU A 96 6.48 7.10 13.46
C LEU A 96 5.21 6.94 14.30
N GLU A 97 4.54 5.82 14.15
CA GLU A 97 3.32 5.48 14.88
C GLU A 97 3.51 4.21 15.71
N PHE A 98 2.68 4.07 16.76
CA PHE A 98 2.62 2.87 17.60
C PHE A 98 1.22 2.30 17.57
N GLY A 99 1.08 1.00 17.33
CA GLY A 99 -0.22 0.34 17.34
C GLY A 99 -0.32 -0.79 16.33
N HIS A 100 -1.55 -1.09 15.91
CA HIS A 100 -1.80 -2.10 14.88
C HIS A 100 -1.63 -1.50 13.48
N PRO A 101 -0.67 -1.94 12.66
CA PRO A 101 -0.35 -1.29 11.40
C PRO A 101 -1.55 -1.11 10.47
N ALA A 102 -2.41 -2.13 10.30
CA ALA A 102 -3.58 -2.01 9.45
C ALA A 102 -4.60 -0.96 9.94
N GLN A 103 -4.73 -0.78 11.26
CA GLN A 103 -5.61 0.24 11.84
C GLN A 103 -5.03 1.63 11.63
N ILE A 104 -3.76 1.82 11.93
CA ILE A 104 -3.05 3.10 11.74
C ILE A 104 -3.14 3.54 10.26
N PHE A 105 -2.91 2.64 9.30
CA PHE A 105 -3.08 2.97 7.89
C PHE A 105 -4.53 3.33 7.54
N CYS A 106 -5.54 2.69 8.14
CA CYS A 106 -6.95 3.07 7.95
C CYS A 106 -7.27 4.46 8.48
N GLU A 107 -6.63 4.89 9.55
CA GLU A 107 -6.81 6.24 10.10
C GLU A 107 -6.13 7.29 9.23
N ILE A 108 -4.88 7.05 8.83
CA ILE A 108 -4.07 8.00 8.05
C ILE A 108 -4.58 8.16 6.61
N GLN A 109 -5.08 7.09 5.98
CA GLN A 109 -5.56 7.16 4.59
C GLN A 109 -6.61 8.24 4.34
N THR A 110 -7.33 8.68 5.38
CA THR A 110 -8.39 9.69 5.24
C THR A 110 -7.89 11.04 4.75
N ARG A 111 -6.60 11.33 4.95
CA ARG A 111 -5.93 12.57 4.54
C ARG A 111 -5.03 12.42 3.31
N THR A 112 -5.10 11.28 2.64
CA THR A 112 -4.33 10.97 1.43
C THR A 112 -5.24 10.48 0.32
N GLU A 113 -4.79 10.55 -0.92
CA GLU A 113 -5.57 10.14 -2.08
C GLU A 113 -5.17 8.76 -2.61
N LEU A 114 -3.95 8.31 -2.30
CA LEU A 114 -3.42 7.02 -2.71
C LEU A 114 -2.62 6.39 -1.57
N VAL A 115 -2.76 5.09 -1.38
CA VAL A 115 -1.95 4.31 -0.45
C VAL A 115 -1.06 3.35 -1.25
N VAL A 116 0.23 3.27 -0.92
CA VAL A 116 1.19 2.36 -1.55
C VAL A 116 1.75 1.42 -0.49
N LEU A 117 1.52 0.13 -0.66
CA LEU A 117 1.97 -0.90 0.27
C LEU A 117 2.70 -2.03 -0.45
N GLY A 118 3.74 -2.56 0.18
CA GLY A 118 4.37 -3.80 -0.27
C GLY A 118 3.42 -4.99 -0.12
N ARG A 119 3.47 -5.92 -1.07
CA ARG A 119 2.67 -7.16 -1.02
C ARG A 119 2.91 -7.96 0.26
N GLN A 120 4.13 -7.91 0.80
CA GLN A 120 4.54 -8.62 2.00
C GLN A 120 5.36 -7.70 2.90
N GLY A 121 5.20 -7.83 4.20
CA GLY A 121 6.02 -7.15 5.20
C GLY A 121 7.18 -8.02 5.69
N GLU A 122 7.97 -7.50 6.61
CA GLU A 122 9.18 -8.10 7.15
C GLU A 122 8.99 -9.53 7.71
N HIS A 123 7.83 -9.83 8.26
CA HIS A 123 7.53 -11.11 8.91
C HIS A 123 6.96 -12.18 7.97
N SER A 124 6.91 -11.94 6.67
CA SER A 124 6.33 -12.87 5.68
C SER A 124 7.37 -13.75 4.97
N LYS A 125 8.55 -13.92 5.52
CA LYS A 125 9.68 -14.59 4.86
C LYS A 125 9.42 -16.06 4.47
N ASP A 126 8.46 -16.73 5.14
CA ASP A 126 8.25 -18.17 4.98
C ASP A 126 7.09 -18.54 4.02
N ALA A 127 6.44 -17.57 3.39
CA ALA A 127 5.30 -17.81 2.51
C ALA A 127 5.25 -16.81 1.34
N PRO A 128 6.07 -17.00 0.30
CA PRO A 128 6.25 -16.03 -0.79
C PRO A 128 4.97 -15.78 -1.61
N ASP A 129 4.03 -16.71 -1.60
CA ASP A 129 2.76 -16.62 -2.36
C ASP A 129 1.59 -16.06 -1.55
N ILE A 130 1.77 -15.81 -0.24
CA ILE A 130 0.72 -15.31 0.63
C ILE A 130 0.86 -13.80 0.80
N THR A 131 -0.22 -13.10 0.57
CA THR A 131 -0.39 -11.69 0.89
C THR A 131 -0.15 -11.42 2.37
N GLY A 132 0.63 -10.41 2.72
CA GLY A 132 0.92 -10.08 4.13
C GLY A 132 -0.35 -9.74 4.92
N SER A 133 -0.44 -10.24 6.14
CA SER A 133 -1.63 -10.09 6.98
C SER A 133 -2.04 -8.62 7.25
N THR A 134 -1.09 -7.72 7.31
CA THR A 134 -1.34 -6.27 7.48
C THR A 134 -2.01 -5.70 6.23
N MET A 135 -1.45 -6.00 5.06
CA MET A 135 -1.96 -5.51 3.78
C MET A 135 -3.38 -6.06 3.50
N GLU A 136 -3.63 -7.36 3.72
CA GLU A 136 -4.96 -7.94 3.55
C GLU A 136 -6.00 -7.30 4.48
N ARG A 137 -5.66 -7.10 5.76
CA ARG A 137 -6.55 -6.44 6.72
C ARG A 137 -6.81 -4.99 6.36
N PHE A 138 -5.81 -4.29 5.83
CA PHE A 138 -5.96 -2.91 5.36
C PHE A 138 -6.90 -2.85 4.16
N ILE A 139 -6.65 -3.62 3.08
CA ILE A 139 -7.45 -3.58 1.85
C ILE A 139 -8.93 -3.83 2.11
N ARG A 140 -9.27 -4.74 3.03
CA ARG A 140 -10.66 -5.02 3.40
C ARG A 140 -11.38 -3.82 4.04
N ARG A 141 -10.65 -2.80 4.50
CA ARG A 141 -11.15 -1.60 5.17
C ARG A 141 -10.77 -0.31 4.46
N ALA A 142 -10.01 -0.42 3.39
CA ALA A 142 -9.54 0.73 2.64
C ALA A 142 -10.71 1.50 2.03
N SER A 143 -10.70 2.80 2.21
CA SER A 143 -11.64 3.75 1.59
C SER A 143 -10.97 4.57 0.48
N ARG A 144 -9.67 4.42 0.32
CA ARG A 144 -8.86 5.06 -0.72
C ARG A 144 -8.27 4.01 -1.65
N PRO A 145 -7.97 4.37 -2.91
CA PRO A 145 -7.20 3.51 -3.80
C PRO A 145 -5.91 3.03 -3.15
N CYS A 146 -5.61 1.74 -3.33
CA CYS A 146 -4.40 1.14 -2.78
C CYS A 146 -3.60 0.45 -3.89
N LEU A 147 -2.36 0.88 -4.08
CA LEU A 147 -1.39 0.18 -4.92
C LEU A 147 -0.65 -0.85 -4.08
N VAL A 148 -0.85 -2.13 -4.41
CA VAL A 148 -0.07 -3.24 -3.88
C VAL A 148 1.05 -3.53 -4.85
N THR A 149 2.29 -3.35 -4.40
CA THR A 149 3.44 -3.45 -5.29
C THR A 149 3.92 -4.89 -5.45
N PRO A 150 4.39 -5.28 -6.64
CA PRO A 150 5.04 -6.58 -6.85
C PRO A 150 6.40 -6.66 -6.11
N ALA A 151 7.09 -7.80 -6.23
CA ALA A 151 8.40 -7.99 -5.62
C ALA A 151 9.51 -7.16 -6.27
N GLU A 152 9.36 -6.81 -7.54
CA GLU A 152 10.33 -6.04 -8.32
C GLU A 152 9.70 -4.76 -8.86
N PHE A 153 10.45 -3.68 -8.83
CA PHE A 153 10.01 -2.42 -9.44
C PHE A 153 10.04 -2.50 -10.97
N ARG A 154 8.93 -2.09 -11.57
CA ARG A 154 8.81 -1.87 -13.01
C ARG A 154 8.01 -0.59 -13.24
N PRO A 155 8.51 0.37 -14.03
CA PRO A 155 7.76 1.59 -14.30
C PRO A 155 6.37 1.28 -14.86
N VAL A 156 5.36 1.97 -14.33
CA VAL A 156 3.98 1.80 -14.81
C VAL A 156 3.87 2.41 -16.20
N ALA A 157 3.53 1.58 -17.19
CA ALA A 157 3.44 1.95 -18.60
C ALA A 157 2.00 1.94 -19.16
N LYS A 158 1.06 1.27 -18.47
CA LYS A 158 -0.37 1.24 -18.82
C LYS A 158 -1.20 0.86 -17.61
N ILE A 159 -2.48 1.18 -17.65
CA ILE A 159 -3.46 0.81 -16.63
C ILE A 159 -4.46 -0.16 -17.26
N LEU A 160 -4.78 -1.23 -16.55
CA LEU A 160 -5.84 -2.19 -16.92
C LEU A 160 -6.95 -2.11 -15.87
N ALA A 161 -8.15 -1.73 -16.30
CA ALA A 161 -9.34 -1.71 -15.46
C ALA A 161 -10.22 -2.92 -15.74
N GLY A 162 -10.42 -3.78 -14.74
CA GLY A 162 -11.40 -4.86 -14.80
C GLY A 162 -12.80 -4.34 -14.50
N VAL A 163 -13.79 -4.70 -15.32
CA VAL A 163 -15.19 -4.29 -15.16
C VAL A 163 -16.13 -5.47 -15.24
N ASP A 164 -17.12 -5.51 -14.35
CA ASP A 164 -18.15 -6.55 -14.25
C ASP A 164 -19.58 -5.97 -14.21
N GLY A 165 -19.70 -4.64 -14.36
CA GLY A 165 -20.97 -3.91 -14.24
C GLY A 165 -21.39 -3.60 -12.80
N SER A 166 -20.60 -3.98 -11.78
CA SER A 166 -20.88 -3.64 -10.38
C SER A 166 -20.60 -2.17 -10.07
N ALA A 167 -21.23 -1.65 -9.02
CA ALA A 167 -20.94 -0.31 -8.51
C ALA A 167 -19.49 -0.16 -8.03
N SER A 168 -18.86 -1.24 -7.57
CA SER A 168 -17.45 -1.26 -7.17
C SER A 168 -16.52 -1.15 -8.37
N ALA A 169 -16.81 -1.88 -9.46
CA ALA A 169 -16.06 -1.77 -10.71
C ALA A 169 -16.20 -0.38 -11.34
N ALA A 170 -17.40 0.24 -11.26
CA ALA A 170 -17.60 1.60 -11.75
C ALA A 170 -16.75 2.63 -10.99
N ARG A 171 -16.66 2.51 -9.65
CA ARG A 171 -15.75 3.35 -8.85
C ARG A 171 -14.28 3.12 -9.20
N ALA A 172 -13.88 1.85 -9.33
CA ALA A 172 -12.51 1.50 -9.71
C ALA A 172 -12.15 2.04 -11.12
N LEU A 173 -13.10 2.02 -12.06
CA LEU A 173 -12.92 2.60 -13.38
C LEU A 173 -12.72 4.11 -13.30
N HIS A 174 -13.50 4.82 -12.49
CA HIS A 174 -13.35 6.26 -12.31
C HIS A 174 -11.94 6.60 -11.81
N GLU A 175 -11.46 5.92 -10.77
CA GLU A 175 -10.09 6.10 -10.24
C GLU A 175 -9.02 5.73 -11.28
N ALA A 176 -9.26 4.69 -12.09
CA ALA A 176 -8.35 4.29 -13.16
C ALA A 176 -8.24 5.35 -14.26
N VAL A 177 -9.35 5.98 -14.64
CA VAL A 177 -9.38 7.10 -15.60
C VAL A 177 -8.64 8.31 -15.05
N GLU A 178 -8.93 8.72 -13.80
CA GLU A 178 -8.24 9.82 -13.12
C GLU A 178 -6.71 9.59 -13.09
N LEU A 179 -6.30 8.37 -12.74
CA LEU A 179 -4.88 8.02 -12.66
C LEU A 179 -4.23 7.95 -14.06
N ALA A 180 -4.94 7.40 -15.06
CA ALA A 180 -4.46 7.32 -16.43
C ALA A 180 -4.22 8.71 -17.03
N ASN A 181 -5.16 9.64 -16.83
CA ASN A 181 -5.04 11.01 -17.26
C ASN A 181 -3.88 11.74 -16.56
N ALA A 182 -3.80 11.61 -15.22
CA ALA A 182 -2.76 12.26 -14.43
C ALA A 182 -1.35 11.76 -14.77
N LEU A 183 -1.19 10.48 -15.12
CA LEU A 183 0.09 9.87 -15.50
C LEU A 183 0.37 9.87 -17.01
N HIS A 184 -0.58 10.33 -17.84
CA HIS A 184 -0.53 10.26 -19.30
C HIS A 184 -0.30 8.83 -19.82
N LEU A 185 -1.04 7.86 -19.27
CA LEU A 185 -0.91 6.44 -19.57
C LEU A 185 -2.12 5.91 -20.34
N PRO A 186 -1.90 4.93 -21.24
CA PRO A 186 -3.02 4.22 -21.86
C PRO A 186 -3.82 3.45 -20.81
N LEU A 187 -5.15 3.56 -20.91
CA LEU A 187 -6.11 2.78 -20.14
C LEU A 187 -6.70 1.67 -21.01
N VAL A 188 -6.64 0.45 -20.54
CA VAL A 188 -7.26 -0.72 -21.15
C VAL A 188 -8.41 -1.18 -20.25
N ILE A 189 -9.59 -1.35 -20.81
CA ILE A 189 -10.77 -1.84 -20.10
C ILE A 189 -10.97 -3.31 -20.44
N LEU A 190 -11.12 -4.16 -19.44
CA LEU A 190 -11.29 -5.61 -19.56
C LEU A 190 -12.58 -6.05 -18.85
N ALA A 191 -13.47 -6.70 -19.58
CA ALA A 191 -14.55 -7.50 -19.02
C ALA A 191 -14.32 -8.98 -19.32
N VAL A 192 -14.55 -9.85 -18.36
CA VAL A 192 -14.32 -11.30 -18.48
C VAL A 192 -15.67 -12.02 -18.48
N ALA A 193 -15.88 -12.92 -19.44
CA ALA A 193 -16.97 -13.88 -19.43
C ALA A 193 -16.45 -15.24 -18.94
N GLU A 194 -17.02 -15.78 -17.87
CA GLU A 194 -16.64 -17.10 -17.36
C GLU A 194 -17.14 -18.24 -18.24
N ARG A 195 -18.26 -18.01 -18.92
CA ARG A 195 -18.91 -18.97 -19.81
C ARG A 195 -19.28 -18.27 -21.12
N GLU A 196 -19.42 -19.03 -22.20
CA GLU A 196 -19.79 -18.50 -23.51
C GLU A 196 -21.12 -17.74 -23.49
N GLY A 197 -22.08 -18.21 -22.69
CA GLY A 197 -23.37 -17.53 -22.49
C GLY A 197 -23.30 -16.16 -21.83
N ASP A 198 -22.23 -15.86 -21.11
CA ASP A 198 -22.02 -14.58 -20.41
C ASP A 198 -21.32 -13.53 -21.30
N LEU A 199 -20.86 -13.94 -22.49
CA LEU A 199 -20.13 -13.06 -23.41
C LEU A 199 -20.92 -11.78 -23.81
N PRO A 200 -22.23 -11.84 -24.10
CA PRO A 200 -23.00 -10.62 -24.42
C PRO A 200 -23.03 -9.61 -23.26
N LEU A 201 -23.12 -10.09 -22.03
CA LEU A 201 -23.09 -9.24 -20.82
C LEU A 201 -21.72 -8.61 -20.62
N ALA A 202 -20.64 -9.39 -20.75
CA ALA A 202 -19.28 -8.87 -20.66
C ALA A 202 -18.99 -7.82 -21.73
N GLN A 203 -19.44 -8.05 -22.98
CA GLN A 203 -19.32 -7.07 -24.05
C GLN A 203 -20.09 -5.78 -23.75
N LYS A 204 -21.32 -5.87 -23.24
CA LYS A 204 -22.11 -4.72 -22.84
C LYS A 204 -21.38 -3.93 -21.73
N ASN A 205 -20.91 -4.59 -20.68
CA ASN A 205 -20.17 -3.95 -19.58
C ASN A 205 -18.92 -3.23 -20.08
N ALA A 206 -18.16 -3.83 -20.98
CA ALA A 206 -16.98 -3.21 -21.56
C ALA A 206 -17.31 -1.97 -22.40
N LEU A 207 -18.39 -2.00 -23.19
CA LEU A 207 -18.82 -0.85 -24.01
C LEU A 207 -19.34 0.30 -23.15
N GLU A 208 -20.13 0.02 -22.11
CA GLU A 208 -20.61 1.03 -21.18
C GLU A 208 -19.43 1.68 -20.43
N ALA A 209 -18.49 0.88 -19.94
CA ALA A 209 -17.29 1.34 -19.26
C ALA A 209 -16.41 2.20 -20.19
N HIS A 210 -16.25 1.81 -21.46
CA HIS A 210 -15.52 2.58 -22.46
C HIS A 210 -16.19 3.95 -22.72
N SER A 211 -17.52 3.98 -22.81
CA SER A 211 -18.26 5.21 -23.03
C SER A 211 -18.12 6.17 -21.82
N LEU A 212 -18.15 5.64 -20.59
CA LEU A 212 -17.91 6.41 -19.38
C LEU A 212 -16.48 6.97 -19.34
N ALA A 213 -15.47 6.15 -19.67
CA ALA A 213 -14.08 6.59 -19.66
C ALA A 213 -13.86 7.76 -20.63
N ARG A 214 -14.41 7.66 -21.85
CA ARG A 214 -14.32 8.74 -22.85
C ARG A 214 -15.02 10.04 -22.47
N ALA A 215 -16.04 9.98 -21.64
CA ALA A 215 -16.70 11.19 -21.16
C ALA A 215 -15.86 11.98 -20.14
N HIS A 216 -14.77 11.39 -19.66
CA HIS A 216 -13.85 11.97 -18.68
C HIS A 216 -12.44 12.25 -19.23
N GLU A 217 -12.20 12.03 -20.55
CA GLU A 217 -11.03 12.51 -21.27
C GLU A 217 -11.15 14.02 -21.59
#